data_c0d8f77cd155d65d157be32b2f10a880
#
_entry.id   c0d8f77cd155d65d157be32b2f10a880
#
_cell.length_a   1.000
_cell.length_b   1.000
_cell.length_c   1.000
_cell.angle_alpha   90.00
_cell.angle_beta   90.00
_cell.angle_gamma   90.00
#
_symmetry.space_group_name_H-M   'P 1'
#
loop_
_entity.id
_entity.type
_entity.pdbx_description
1 polymer ?
#
loop_
_entity_poly.entity_id
_entity_poly.type
_entity_poly.pdbx_seq_one_letter_code
_entity_poly.pdbx_strand_id
1 'polypeptide(L)'
;MPTDTRLTVVFLHSLGSSRHDWDAVINRLVDEVVTVAIDLPGFGDRAGEGYGDVQVVLDDLHRRLTDLDLARWILVGHSMGGKFATLIAARAGDGAAGLSGLLGVVLVAGSPPSPEPMDENRRADMLTWFDDPTEIEDRGRQFIDANTAAGLPQAAFDRALADFTRSSPQAWRGWLAEGSREDWSDQADVLPFPALIIAGAEDGDLGEAAQRRVNAPHYRAADVVVVPNAAHLIPQEQPDRLAGLILEFVEKVGSVALPPPFVNLMASDRVSDRTRRAMLDRHFGPAPADGGVLNPTQRAVLSAMIARILPDGGDPDDLTQRLDVALARGQGDGWRFADLPSDAEAWRRGLDEIAATAPEFATLAPDRQDDVLRTISQGEWAEPGRLSADAMRLWFEDVVSEAARLWMSLPATWAQIGYDGFATGGESRFQGYDQTAADRTEPWRLPMEGVG
;
A
#
# COMPACT_ATOMS: atom_id res chain seq x y z
N MET A 1 -8.11 -5.91 28.14
CA MET A 1 -9.20 -5.62 27.18
C MET A 1 -8.91 -6.46 25.95
N PRO A 2 -9.87 -7.18 25.35
CA PRO A 2 -9.60 -7.76 24.04
C PRO A 2 -9.24 -6.61 23.11
N THR A 3 -8.05 -6.64 22.52
CA THR A 3 -7.64 -5.68 21.51
C THR A 3 -8.55 -5.89 20.29
N ASP A 4 -9.22 -4.83 19.86
CA ASP A 4 -10.00 -4.84 18.63
C ASP A 4 -9.06 -5.22 17.48
N THR A 5 -9.31 -6.35 16.82
CA THR A 5 -8.46 -6.87 15.73
C THR A 5 -8.86 -6.31 14.38
N ARG A 6 -9.92 -5.48 14.32
CA ARG A 6 -10.37 -4.85 13.09
C ARG A 6 -9.30 -3.88 12.57
N LEU A 7 -9.25 -3.72 11.26
CA LEU A 7 -8.38 -2.75 10.62
C LEU A 7 -8.88 -1.34 10.92
N THR A 8 -7.96 -0.39 11.13
CA THR A 8 -8.30 1.02 11.34
C THR A 8 -8.21 1.78 10.02
N VAL A 9 -9.25 2.56 9.71
CA VAL A 9 -9.27 3.49 8.58
C VAL A 9 -9.12 4.91 9.14
N VAL A 10 -8.03 5.58 8.75
CA VAL A 10 -7.75 6.96 9.13
C VAL A 10 -8.09 7.90 7.99
N PHE A 11 -8.84 8.97 8.26
CA PHE A 11 -9.38 9.88 7.26
C PHE A 11 -8.80 11.29 7.41
N LEU A 12 -8.40 11.88 6.28
CA LEU A 12 -7.95 13.26 6.14
C LEU A 12 -8.86 14.02 5.18
N HIS A 13 -9.38 15.14 5.62
CA HIS A 13 -10.37 15.96 4.91
C HIS A 13 -9.76 16.88 3.82
N SER A 14 -10.62 17.47 3.00
CA SER A 14 -10.29 18.43 1.95
C SER A 14 -10.07 19.85 2.48
N LEU A 15 -9.61 20.75 1.60
CA LEU A 15 -9.51 22.18 1.86
C LEU A 15 -10.90 22.77 2.21
N GLY A 16 -10.96 23.59 3.24
CA GLY A 16 -12.21 24.24 3.68
C GLY A 16 -13.21 23.30 4.34
N SER A 17 -12.82 22.08 4.68
CA SER A 17 -13.66 21.07 5.33
C SER A 17 -13.14 20.72 6.73
N SER A 18 -13.62 19.60 7.29
CA SER A 18 -13.21 19.07 8.59
C SER A 18 -13.33 17.55 8.60
N ARG A 19 -12.98 16.93 9.74
CA ARG A 19 -13.21 15.48 9.94
C ARG A 19 -14.66 15.05 9.65
N HIS A 20 -15.63 15.97 9.73
CA HIS A 20 -17.03 15.72 9.47
C HIS A 20 -17.37 15.51 7.98
N ASP A 21 -16.42 15.80 7.09
CA ASP A 21 -16.46 15.40 5.68
C ASP A 21 -16.80 13.91 5.50
N TRP A 22 -16.37 13.12 6.47
CA TRP A 22 -16.42 11.66 6.46
C TRP A 22 -17.59 11.05 7.22
N ASP A 23 -18.42 11.85 7.92
CA ASP A 23 -19.49 11.32 8.78
C ASP A 23 -20.45 10.35 8.04
N ALA A 24 -20.83 10.72 6.81
CA ALA A 24 -21.73 9.89 6.01
C ALA A 24 -21.09 8.57 5.58
N VAL A 25 -19.80 8.57 5.28
CA VAL A 25 -19.01 7.38 4.93
C VAL A 25 -18.77 6.53 6.17
N ILE A 26 -18.32 7.14 7.28
CA ILE A 26 -18.03 6.47 8.54
C ILE A 26 -19.24 5.69 9.05
N ASN A 27 -20.43 6.28 8.99
CA ASN A 27 -21.67 5.62 9.42
C ASN A 27 -21.97 4.30 8.68
N ARG A 28 -21.34 4.07 7.51
CA ARG A 28 -21.45 2.83 6.70
C ARG A 28 -20.33 1.82 6.98
N LEU A 29 -19.28 2.25 7.67
CA LEU A 29 -18.07 1.46 7.93
C LEU A 29 -17.99 0.94 9.37
N VAL A 30 -18.76 1.52 10.28
CA VAL A 30 -18.60 1.37 11.75
C VAL A 30 -18.64 -0.06 12.26
N ASP A 31 -19.37 -0.94 11.61
CA ASP A 31 -19.49 -2.36 12.02
C ASP A 31 -18.32 -3.22 11.50
N GLU A 32 -17.65 -2.79 10.44
CA GLU A 32 -16.62 -3.56 9.73
C GLU A 32 -15.19 -3.18 10.13
N VAL A 33 -14.96 -1.89 10.37
CA VAL A 33 -13.62 -1.33 10.66
C VAL A 33 -13.67 -0.37 11.85
N VAL A 34 -12.50 -0.08 12.42
CA VAL A 34 -12.32 1.07 13.32
C VAL A 34 -12.07 2.32 12.49
N THR A 35 -12.71 3.42 12.79
CA THR A 35 -12.56 4.67 12.02
C THR A 35 -12.01 5.79 12.89
N VAL A 36 -11.06 6.56 12.33
CA VAL A 36 -10.48 7.76 12.95
C VAL A 36 -10.44 8.87 11.91
N ALA A 37 -11.14 9.98 12.13
CA ALA A 37 -11.08 11.15 11.25
C ALA A 37 -10.34 12.29 11.97
N ILE A 38 -9.39 12.93 11.27
CA ILE A 38 -8.47 13.91 11.84
C ILE A 38 -8.74 15.29 11.22
N ASP A 39 -8.92 16.30 12.08
CA ASP A 39 -8.87 17.69 11.64
C ASP A 39 -7.41 18.14 11.44
N LEU A 40 -7.10 18.64 10.25
CA LEU A 40 -5.81 19.25 9.96
C LEU A 40 -5.70 20.64 10.59
N PRO A 41 -4.48 21.13 10.92
CA PRO A 41 -4.31 22.46 11.50
C PRO A 41 -4.96 23.57 10.66
N GLY A 42 -5.70 24.45 11.30
CA GLY A 42 -6.44 25.53 10.65
C GLY A 42 -7.84 25.17 10.16
N PHE A 43 -8.30 23.93 10.38
CA PHE A 43 -9.61 23.46 9.93
C PHE A 43 -10.36 22.74 11.05
N GLY A 44 -11.68 22.64 10.92
CA GLY A 44 -12.52 21.93 11.86
C GLY A 44 -12.41 22.45 13.29
N ASP A 45 -12.26 21.57 14.26
CA ASP A 45 -12.05 21.93 15.66
C ASP A 45 -10.66 22.53 15.94
N ARG A 46 -9.77 22.48 14.94
CA ARG A 46 -8.43 23.06 14.97
C ARG A 46 -8.31 24.38 14.18
N ALA A 47 -9.42 24.99 13.81
CA ALA A 47 -9.44 26.25 13.05
C ALA A 47 -8.69 27.40 13.74
N GLY A 48 -8.59 27.39 15.07
CA GLY A 48 -7.84 28.37 15.86
C GLY A 48 -6.33 28.11 15.95
N GLU A 49 -5.85 26.96 15.43
CA GLU A 49 -4.42 26.66 15.40
C GLU A 49 -3.75 27.31 14.18
N GLY A 50 -2.48 27.69 14.34
CA GLY A 50 -1.72 28.25 13.22
C GLY A 50 -1.49 27.16 12.15
N TYR A 51 -1.69 27.55 10.88
CA TYR A 51 -1.30 26.74 9.74
C TYR A 51 0.17 27.01 9.42
N GLY A 52 0.99 25.98 9.38
CA GLY A 52 2.35 26.06 8.87
C GLY A 52 2.44 25.72 7.38
N ASP A 53 3.65 25.53 6.89
CA ASP A 53 3.90 24.94 5.58
C ASP A 53 3.54 23.43 5.58
N VAL A 54 3.66 22.78 4.42
CA VAL A 54 3.39 21.34 4.26
C VAL A 54 4.22 20.50 5.24
N GLN A 55 5.48 20.87 5.48
CA GLN A 55 6.36 20.14 6.40
C GLN A 55 5.82 20.17 7.84
N VAL A 56 5.38 21.32 8.32
CA VAL A 56 4.84 21.48 9.69
C VAL A 56 3.55 20.68 9.87
N VAL A 57 2.65 20.71 8.89
CA VAL A 57 1.41 19.92 8.92
C VAL A 57 1.73 18.42 8.88
N LEU A 58 2.68 18.02 8.06
CA LEU A 58 3.13 16.64 7.92
C LEU A 58 3.77 16.11 9.22
N ASP A 59 4.55 16.93 9.93
CA ASP A 59 5.16 16.57 11.22
C ASP A 59 4.11 16.46 12.33
N ASP A 60 3.12 17.34 12.34
CA ASP A 60 1.97 17.23 13.26
C ASP A 60 1.17 15.95 13.02
N LEU A 61 0.88 15.66 11.76
CA LEU A 61 0.12 14.47 11.37
C LEU A 61 0.90 13.19 11.70
N HIS A 62 2.20 13.12 11.41
CA HIS A 62 3.04 11.99 11.76
C HIS A 62 3.01 11.71 13.27
N ARG A 63 3.21 12.73 14.10
CA ARG A 63 3.14 12.60 15.56
C ARG A 63 1.78 12.06 16.02
N ARG A 64 0.66 12.59 15.50
CA ARG A 64 -0.69 12.11 15.83
C ARG A 64 -0.92 10.66 15.45
N LEU A 65 -0.46 10.25 14.27
CA LEU A 65 -0.54 8.86 13.83
C LEU A 65 0.28 7.92 14.71
N THR A 66 1.47 8.37 15.13
CA THR A 66 2.32 7.62 16.07
C THR A 66 1.63 7.46 17.44
N ASP A 67 0.98 8.52 17.94
CA ASP A 67 0.27 8.50 19.22
C ASP A 67 -0.96 7.58 19.21
N LEU A 68 -1.52 7.29 18.03
CA LEU A 68 -2.64 6.33 17.88
C LEU A 68 -2.20 4.86 17.99
N ASP A 69 -0.90 4.55 17.93
CA ASP A 69 -0.33 3.19 18.04
C ASP A 69 -1.02 2.15 17.15
N LEU A 70 -1.09 2.45 15.84
CA LEU A 70 -1.86 1.68 14.87
C LEU A 70 -1.05 0.50 14.32
N ALA A 71 -1.49 -0.73 14.61
CA ALA A 71 -0.83 -1.95 14.13
C ALA A 71 -1.30 -2.39 12.72
N ARG A 72 -2.54 -2.05 12.32
CA ARG A 72 -3.13 -2.44 11.03
C ARG A 72 -4.06 -1.32 10.57
N TRP A 73 -3.64 -0.54 9.60
CA TRP A 73 -4.41 0.62 9.18
C TRP A 73 -4.20 0.98 7.72
N ILE A 74 -5.18 1.70 7.17
CA ILE A 74 -5.08 2.39 5.89
C ILE A 74 -5.28 3.89 6.09
N LEU A 75 -4.76 4.69 5.16
CA LEU A 75 -4.89 6.13 5.17
C LEU A 75 -5.74 6.58 3.98
N VAL A 76 -6.81 7.31 4.26
CA VAL A 76 -7.73 7.85 3.27
C VAL A 76 -7.59 9.37 3.24
N GLY A 77 -7.26 9.95 2.09
CA GLY A 77 -7.10 11.38 1.93
C GLY A 77 -8.00 11.94 0.82
N HIS A 78 -8.81 12.96 1.16
CA HIS A 78 -9.64 13.69 0.21
C HIS A 78 -8.94 14.98 -0.21
N SER A 79 -8.81 15.23 -1.51
CA SER A 79 -8.27 16.49 -2.06
C SER A 79 -6.95 16.88 -1.38
N MET A 80 -6.85 18.02 -0.71
CA MET A 80 -5.70 18.43 0.12
C MET A 80 -5.18 17.29 1.01
N GLY A 81 -6.09 16.55 1.67
CA GLY A 81 -5.75 15.38 2.50
C GLY A 81 -5.04 14.27 1.71
N GLY A 82 -5.25 14.19 0.41
CA GLY A 82 -4.58 13.23 -0.48
C GLY A 82 -3.08 13.47 -0.60
N LYS A 83 -2.64 14.73 -0.70
CA LYS A 83 -1.21 15.08 -0.68
C LYS A 83 -0.56 14.63 0.63
N PHE A 84 -1.19 14.95 1.77
CA PHE A 84 -0.69 14.52 3.07
C PHE A 84 -0.69 13.00 3.24
N ALA A 85 -1.72 12.30 2.72
CA ALA A 85 -1.76 10.84 2.75
C ALA A 85 -0.59 10.23 1.98
N THR A 86 -0.28 10.73 0.78
CA THR A 86 0.86 10.29 -0.02
C THR A 86 2.19 10.55 0.69
N LEU A 87 2.36 11.73 1.31
CA LEU A 87 3.60 12.10 2.01
C LEU A 87 3.80 11.32 3.32
N ILE A 88 2.73 10.98 4.05
CA ILE A 88 2.79 10.06 5.19
C ILE A 88 3.16 8.66 4.73
N ALA A 89 2.58 8.19 3.62
CA ALA A 89 2.96 6.90 3.05
C ALA A 89 4.43 6.88 2.60
N ALA A 90 4.96 7.99 2.08
CA ALA A 90 6.39 8.11 1.77
C ALA A 90 7.25 7.94 3.03
N ARG A 91 6.93 8.63 4.13
CA ARG A 91 7.62 8.45 5.42
C ARG A 91 7.53 7.00 5.92
N ALA A 92 6.35 6.39 5.80
CA ALA A 92 6.16 4.98 6.19
C ALA A 92 7.02 4.04 5.33
N GLY A 93 7.05 4.26 4.01
CA GLY A 93 7.89 3.52 3.06
C GLY A 93 9.39 3.68 3.34
N ASP A 94 9.80 4.85 3.80
CA ASP A 94 11.16 5.12 4.28
C ASP A 94 11.48 4.46 5.64
N GLY A 95 10.50 3.84 6.26
CA GLY A 95 10.64 3.12 7.52
C GLY A 95 10.53 4.01 8.76
N ALA A 96 9.91 5.18 8.65
CA ALA A 96 9.74 6.08 9.80
C ALA A 96 9.00 5.39 10.95
N ALA A 97 9.50 5.61 12.17
CA ALA A 97 8.94 5.02 13.38
C ALA A 97 7.47 5.44 13.58
N GLY A 98 6.66 4.53 14.13
CA GLY A 98 5.24 4.76 14.40
C GLY A 98 4.29 4.59 13.20
N LEU A 99 4.81 4.32 11.98
CA LEU A 99 4.01 4.18 10.77
C LEU A 99 4.03 2.75 10.18
N SER A 100 4.67 1.80 10.83
CA SER A 100 4.94 0.44 10.30
C SER A 100 3.70 -0.39 9.99
N GLY A 101 2.54 -0.04 10.55
CA GLY A 101 1.28 -0.75 10.34
C GLY A 101 0.47 -0.30 9.13
N LEU A 102 0.98 0.65 8.33
CA LEU A 102 0.29 1.12 7.11
C LEU A 102 0.21 -0.02 6.09
N LEU A 103 -0.99 -0.32 5.60
CA LEU A 103 -1.27 -1.40 4.65
C LEU A 103 -1.60 -0.88 3.25
N GLY A 104 -2.04 0.36 3.13
CA GLY A 104 -2.41 0.95 1.85
C GLY A 104 -2.96 2.36 1.97
N VAL A 105 -3.16 3.01 0.84
CA VAL A 105 -3.64 4.39 0.74
C VAL A 105 -4.86 4.46 -0.15
N VAL A 106 -5.86 5.26 0.25
CA VAL A 106 -7.00 5.61 -0.59
C VAL A 106 -6.95 7.11 -0.86
N LEU A 107 -6.88 7.50 -2.12
CA LEU A 107 -6.96 8.90 -2.53
C LEU A 107 -8.33 9.17 -3.14
N VAL A 108 -9.07 10.13 -2.60
CA VAL A 108 -10.38 10.53 -3.06
C VAL A 108 -10.26 11.93 -3.67
N ALA A 109 -10.36 12.06 -4.98
CA ALA A 109 -10.05 13.28 -5.72
C ALA A 109 -8.76 13.94 -5.20
N GLY A 110 -7.72 13.13 -4.92
CA GLY A 110 -6.55 13.52 -4.14
C GLY A 110 -5.66 14.54 -4.85
N SER A 111 -5.24 15.58 -4.10
CA SER A 111 -4.16 16.45 -4.54
C SER A 111 -2.85 15.69 -4.59
N PRO A 112 -2.02 15.87 -5.64
CA PRO A 112 -0.78 15.12 -5.81
C PRO A 112 0.36 15.64 -4.93
N PRO A 113 1.44 14.87 -4.76
CA PRO A 113 2.68 15.38 -4.18
C PRO A 113 3.33 16.46 -5.05
N SER A 114 3.16 16.42 -6.38
CA SER A 114 3.56 17.49 -7.30
C SER A 114 2.66 18.73 -7.15
N PRO A 115 2.98 19.86 -7.83
CA PRO A 115 2.07 21.00 -7.90
C PRO A 115 0.69 20.60 -8.43
N GLU A 116 -0.36 21.00 -7.70
CA GLU A 116 -1.75 20.69 -8.03
C GLU A 116 -2.17 21.40 -9.33
N PRO A 117 -2.77 20.68 -10.30
CA PRO A 117 -3.30 21.27 -11.50
C PRO A 117 -4.56 22.10 -11.16
N MET A 118 -4.38 23.40 -11.05
CA MET A 118 -5.45 24.37 -10.79
C MET A 118 -5.23 25.59 -11.68
N ASP A 119 -6.32 26.14 -12.23
CA ASP A 119 -6.27 27.40 -12.98
C ASP A 119 -5.78 28.55 -12.09
N GLU A 120 -4.78 29.29 -12.55
CA GLU A 120 -4.13 30.34 -11.76
C GLU A 120 -5.03 31.58 -11.52
N ASN A 121 -5.98 31.87 -12.41
CA ASN A 121 -6.93 32.96 -12.18
C ASN A 121 -7.94 32.56 -11.11
N ARG A 122 -8.41 31.31 -11.15
CA ARG A 122 -9.26 30.75 -10.09
C ARG A 122 -8.54 30.73 -8.75
N ARG A 123 -7.27 30.32 -8.71
CA ARG A 123 -6.43 30.32 -7.50
C ARG A 123 -6.30 31.76 -6.94
N ALA A 124 -6.01 32.74 -7.79
CA ALA A 124 -5.89 34.15 -7.40
C ALA A 124 -7.18 34.68 -6.84
N ASP A 125 -8.34 34.37 -7.42
CA ASP A 125 -9.66 34.73 -6.89
C ASP A 125 -9.91 34.12 -5.52
N MET A 126 -9.69 32.78 -5.38
CA MET A 126 -9.90 32.04 -4.12
C MET A 126 -9.03 32.58 -2.96
N LEU A 127 -7.84 33.11 -3.24
CA LEU A 127 -6.95 33.66 -2.22
C LEU A 127 -7.58 34.89 -1.51
N THR A 128 -8.53 35.57 -2.16
CA THR A 128 -9.22 36.77 -1.63
C THR A 128 -10.52 36.48 -0.86
N TRP A 129 -11.00 35.22 -0.92
CA TRP A 129 -12.33 34.86 -0.44
C TRP A 129 -12.57 35.09 1.07
N PHE A 130 -11.51 35.14 1.85
CA PHE A 130 -11.57 35.44 3.29
C PHE A 130 -11.14 36.87 3.63
N ASP A 131 -11.10 37.80 2.66
CA ASP A 131 -10.75 39.18 2.91
C ASP A 131 -11.94 40.00 3.51
N ASP A 132 -13.16 39.66 3.08
CA ASP A 132 -14.38 40.25 3.62
C ASP A 132 -15.21 39.22 4.39
N PRO A 133 -15.29 39.33 5.73
CA PRO A 133 -16.07 38.41 6.56
C PRO A 133 -17.57 38.38 6.20
N THR A 134 -18.12 39.39 5.56
CA THR A 134 -19.54 39.43 5.20
C THR A 134 -19.85 38.60 3.94
N GLU A 135 -18.87 38.27 3.14
CA GLU A 135 -19.01 37.48 1.92
C GLU A 135 -18.70 35.99 2.14
N ILE A 136 -18.16 35.58 3.29
CA ILE A 136 -17.64 34.22 3.52
C ILE A 136 -18.71 33.14 3.25
N GLU A 137 -19.97 33.34 3.67
CA GLU A 137 -21.04 32.39 3.41
C GLU A 137 -21.33 32.25 1.91
N ASP A 138 -21.36 33.36 1.17
CA ASP A 138 -21.62 33.34 -0.27
C ASP A 138 -20.44 32.66 -1.02
N ARG A 139 -19.20 32.89 -0.58
CA ARG A 139 -18.01 32.19 -1.09
C ARG A 139 -18.06 30.72 -0.79
N GLY A 140 -18.51 30.32 0.42
CA GLY A 140 -18.71 28.93 0.78
C GLY A 140 -19.77 28.24 -0.08
N ARG A 141 -20.90 28.90 -0.37
CA ARG A 141 -21.91 28.38 -1.30
C ARG A 141 -21.33 28.20 -2.70
N GLN A 142 -20.65 29.24 -3.20
CA GLN A 142 -19.97 29.19 -4.50
C GLN A 142 -18.96 28.01 -4.57
N PHE A 143 -18.19 27.79 -3.48
CA PHE A 143 -17.24 26.68 -3.41
C PHE A 143 -17.92 25.31 -3.48
N ILE A 144 -18.97 25.10 -2.69
CA ILE A 144 -19.73 23.84 -2.66
C ILE A 144 -20.37 23.57 -4.02
N ASP A 145 -21.07 24.57 -4.59
CA ASP A 145 -21.76 24.43 -5.88
C ASP A 145 -20.78 24.13 -7.03
N ALA A 146 -19.60 24.74 -7.01
CA ALA A 146 -18.58 24.53 -8.06
C ALA A 146 -17.87 23.16 -7.95
N ASN A 147 -17.97 22.46 -6.81
CA ASN A 147 -17.29 21.20 -6.54
C ASN A 147 -18.26 20.01 -6.42
N THR A 148 -19.53 20.18 -6.77
CA THR A 148 -20.54 19.11 -6.79
C THR A 148 -21.17 18.95 -8.15
N ALA A 149 -21.53 17.72 -8.51
CA ALA A 149 -22.15 17.41 -9.80
C ALA A 149 -23.62 17.83 -9.84
N ALA A 150 -24.39 17.59 -8.77
CA ALA A 150 -25.83 17.84 -8.71
C ALA A 150 -26.27 18.53 -7.41
N GLY A 151 -25.34 19.15 -6.69
CA GLY A 151 -25.57 19.70 -5.35
C GLY A 151 -25.66 18.64 -4.27
N LEU A 152 -25.68 19.08 -3.01
CA LEU A 152 -25.71 18.21 -1.84
C LEU A 152 -27.11 18.17 -1.20
N PRO A 153 -27.47 17.09 -0.49
CA PRO A 153 -28.59 17.11 0.44
C PRO A 153 -28.44 18.24 1.46
N GLN A 154 -29.53 18.90 1.86
CA GLN A 154 -29.50 20.12 2.68
C GLN A 154 -28.62 19.98 3.94
N ALA A 155 -28.73 18.88 4.67
CA ALA A 155 -27.95 18.66 5.90
C ALA A 155 -26.44 18.52 5.63
N ALA A 156 -26.03 17.94 4.50
CA ALA A 156 -24.63 17.86 4.08
C ALA A 156 -24.13 19.23 3.61
N PHE A 157 -24.96 19.97 2.86
CA PHE A 157 -24.66 21.34 2.43
C PHE A 157 -24.44 22.28 3.62
N ASP A 158 -25.36 22.29 4.58
CA ASP A 158 -25.27 23.16 5.77
C ASP A 158 -24.01 22.88 6.57
N ARG A 159 -23.62 21.61 6.68
CA ARG A 159 -22.38 21.19 7.34
C ARG A 159 -21.15 21.64 6.58
N ALA A 160 -21.09 21.40 5.28
CA ALA A 160 -19.98 21.81 4.44
C ALA A 160 -19.79 23.35 4.48
N LEU A 161 -20.91 24.09 4.46
CA LEU A 161 -20.89 25.57 4.58
C LEU A 161 -20.38 26.01 5.96
N ALA A 162 -20.83 25.35 7.04
CA ALA A 162 -20.35 25.65 8.39
C ALA A 162 -18.85 25.37 8.54
N ASP A 163 -18.34 24.27 7.97
CA ASP A 163 -16.93 23.93 7.99
C ASP A 163 -16.09 24.94 7.18
N PHE A 164 -16.57 25.30 5.98
CA PHE A 164 -15.92 26.32 5.18
C PHE A 164 -15.82 27.66 5.93
N THR A 165 -16.94 28.14 6.47
CA THR A 165 -17.00 29.48 7.12
C THR A 165 -16.16 29.60 8.38
N ARG A 166 -15.92 28.48 9.10
CA ARG A 166 -15.05 28.44 10.29
C ARG A 166 -13.58 28.16 9.99
N SER A 167 -13.21 27.87 8.73
CA SER A 167 -11.83 27.62 8.35
C SER A 167 -10.93 28.83 8.63
N SER A 168 -9.70 28.58 9.02
CA SER A 168 -8.70 29.64 9.23
C SER A 168 -8.37 30.31 7.89
N PRO A 169 -8.50 31.65 7.80
CA PRO A 169 -8.05 32.38 6.60
C PRO A 169 -6.57 32.15 6.29
N GLN A 170 -5.75 31.97 7.32
CA GLN A 170 -4.33 31.69 7.17
C GLN A 170 -4.12 30.29 6.55
N ALA A 171 -4.85 29.28 7.02
CA ALA A 171 -4.75 27.91 6.49
C ALA A 171 -5.24 27.84 5.03
N TRP A 172 -6.35 28.49 4.73
CA TRP A 172 -6.88 28.59 3.37
C TRP A 172 -5.86 29.20 2.41
N ARG A 173 -5.29 30.36 2.78
CA ARG A 173 -4.29 31.04 1.94
C ARG A 173 -2.97 30.25 1.88
N GLY A 174 -2.51 29.69 2.99
CA GLY A 174 -1.28 28.89 3.04
C GLY A 174 -1.33 27.68 2.11
N TRP A 175 -2.47 26.99 2.07
CA TRP A 175 -2.64 25.91 1.09
C TRP A 175 -2.63 26.43 -0.35
N LEU A 176 -3.45 27.41 -0.67
CA LEU A 176 -3.59 27.90 -2.04
C LEU A 176 -2.31 28.60 -2.57
N ALA A 177 -1.64 29.39 -1.74
CA ALA A 177 -0.45 30.14 -2.17
C ALA A 177 0.81 29.26 -2.22
N GLU A 178 0.93 28.30 -1.32
CA GLU A 178 2.15 27.53 -1.09
C GLU A 178 1.91 26.03 -1.19
N GLY A 179 1.18 25.43 -0.26
CA GLY A 179 1.08 23.98 -0.09
C GLY A 179 0.63 23.20 -1.32
N SER A 180 -0.33 23.77 -2.10
CA SER A 180 -0.77 23.14 -3.35
C SER A 180 0.21 23.32 -4.51
N ARG A 181 1.20 24.21 -4.37
CA ARG A 181 2.23 24.51 -5.39
C ARG A 181 3.56 23.84 -5.11
N GLU A 182 3.80 23.41 -3.87
CA GLU A 182 5.04 22.73 -3.52
C GLU A 182 5.16 21.41 -4.25
N ASP A 183 6.38 21.12 -4.73
CA ASP A 183 6.72 19.85 -5.37
C ASP A 183 7.47 18.94 -4.41
N TRP A 184 6.82 17.86 -4.03
CA TRP A 184 7.31 16.81 -3.14
C TRP A 184 7.47 15.47 -3.87
N SER A 185 7.45 15.48 -5.21
CA SER A 185 7.49 14.28 -6.04
C SER A 185 8.73 13.42 -5.76
N ASP A 186 9.89 14.04 -5.55
CA ASP A 186 11.14 13.33 -5.27
C ASP A 186 11.10 12.57 -3.93
N GLN A 187 10.37 13.11 -2.92
CA GLN A 187 10.20 12.41 -1.63
C GLN A 187 9.11 11.36 -1.67
N ALA A 188 8.10 11.56 -2.52
CA ALA A 188 7.05 10.57 -2.73
C ALA A 188 7.52 9.38 -3.58
N ASP A 189 8.52 9.54 -4.49
CA ASP A 189 9.04 8.52 -5.41
C ASP A 189 7.98 7.44 -5.79
N VAL A 190 8.34 6.16 -5.82
CA VAL A 190 7.42 5.04 -6.05
C VAL A 190 7.22 4.25 -4.76
N LEU A 191 6.09 4.47 -4.11
CA LEU A 191 5.74 3.88 -2.83
C LEU A 191 5.43 2.38 -2.95
N PRO A 192 5.84 1.57 -1.97
CA PRO A 192 5.58 0.12 -2.00
C PRO A 192 4.12 -0.24 -1.75
N PHE A 193 3.34 0.65 -1.13
CA PHE A 193 1.97 0.40 -0.71
C PHE A 193 1.00 0.30 -1.89
N PRO A 194 0.02 -0.60 -1.85
CA PRO A 194 -1.10 -0.56 -2.77
C PRO A 194 -1.92 0.73 -2.57
N ALA A 195 -2.45 1.27 -3.65
CA ALA A 195 -3.31 2.45 -3.61
C ALA A 195 -4.62 2.23 -4.36
N LEU A 196 -5.72 2.74 -3.79
CA LEU A 196 -6.99 2.93 -4.46
C LEU A 196 -7.16 4.44 -4.71
N ILE A 197 -7.24 4.83 -5.98
CA ILE A 197 -7.38 6.23 -6.38
C ILE A 197 -8.77 6.41 -6.96
N ILE A 198 -9.58 7.26 -6.34
CA ILE A 198 -10.98 7.46 -6.67
C ILE A 198 -11.16 8.86 -7.26
N ALA A 199 -11.72 8.93 -8.44
CA ALA A 199 -12.03 10.18 -9.14
C ALA A 199 -13.54 10.35 -9.32
N GLY A 200 -14.06 11.56 -9.20
CA GLY A 200 -15.40 11.90 -9.63
C GLY A 200 -15.46 12.02 -11.16
N ALA A 201 -16.53 11.52 -11.76
CA ALA A 201 -16.70 11.58 -13.23
C ALA A 201 -16.83 13.03 -13.74
N GLU A 202 -17.37 13.90 -12.90
CA GLU A 202 -17.63 15.32 -13.20
C GLU A 202 -16.58 16.27 -12.56
N ASP A 203 -15.51 15.74 -11.94
CA ASP A 203 -14.40 16.56 -11.42
C ASP A 203 -13.53 17.08 -12.58
N GLY A 204 -13.51 18.39 -12.76
CA GLY A 204 -12.79 19.03 -13.86
C GLY A 204 -11.27 19.11 -13.65
N ASP A 205 -10.81 19.27 -12.41
CA ASP A 205 -9.40 19.53 -12.09
C ASP A 205 -8.65 18.23 -11.71
N LEU A 206 -9.26 17.39 -10.85
CA LEU A 206 -8.69 16.18 -10.29
C LEU A 206 -9.48 14.90 -10.69
N GLY A 207 -10.14 14.94 -11.84
CA GLY A 207 -10.82 13.78 -12.43
C GLY A 207 -9.85 12.68 -12.88
N GLU A 208 -10.39 11.61 -13.49
CA GLU A 208 -9.65 10.39 -13.83
C GLU A 208 -8.32 10.63 -14.54
N ALA A 209 -8.32 11.45 -15.60
CA ALA A 209 -7.12 11.70 -16.39
C ALA A 209 -6.01 12.38 -15.56
N ALA A 210 -6.39 13.30 -14.66
CA ALA A 210 -5.46 13.92 -13.73
C ALA A 210 -4.93 12.89 -12.72
N GLN A 211 -5.80 12.12 -12.06
CA GLN A 211 -5.40 11.12 -11.08
C GLN A 211 -4.42 10.08 -11.66
N ARG A 212 -4.68 9.59 -12.88
CA ARG A 212 -3.77 8.67 -13.59
C ARG A 212 -2.41 9.31 -13.91
N ARG A 213 -2.37 10.62 -14.16
CA ARG A 213 -1.14 11.32 -14.53
C ARG A 213 -0.31 11.72 -13.31
N VAL A 214 -0.94 12.19 -12.23
CA VAL A 214 -0.23 12.88 -11.15
C VAL A 214 -0.19 12.10 -9.83
N ASN A 215 -1.05 11.11 -9.60
CA ASN A 215 -1.07 10.30 -8.38
C ASN A 215 -0.67 8.84 -8.62
N ALA A 216 -1.23 8.18 -9.64
CA ALA A 216 -0.97 6.76 -9.89
C ALA A 216 0.54 6.42 -10.05
N PRO A 217 1.38 7.25 -10.68
CA PRO A 217 2.81 6.95 -10.82
C PRO A 217 3.59 6.87 -9.51
N HIS A 218 3.05 7.44 -8.42
CA HIS A 218 3.68 7.40 -7.09
C HIS A 218 3.41 6.10 -6.32
N TYR A 219 2.69 5.15 -6.89
CA TYR A 219 2.38 3.89 -6.23
C TYR A 219 2.75 2.70 -7.11
N ARG A 220 3.42 1.72 -6.52
CA ARG A 220 3.83 0.49 -7.20
C ARG A 220 2.63 -0.30 -7.73
N ALA A 221 1.51 -0.26 -7.00
CA ALA A 221 0.24 -0.85 -7.39
C ALA A 221 -0.90 0.15 -7.12
N ALA A 222 -1.42 0.77 -8.18
CA ALA A 222 -2.50 1.74 -8.12
C ALA A 222 -3.71 1.29 -8.96
N ASP A 223 -4.86 1.16 -8.29
CA ASP A 223 -6.15 0.96 -8.95
C ASP A 223 -6.87 2.31 -9.04
N VAL A 224 -7.24 2.74 -10.24
CA VAL A 224 -7.97 4.00 -10.47
C VAL A 224 -9.42 3.69 -10.81
N VAL A 225 -10.35 4.18 -9.97
CA VAL A 225 -11.79 3.98 -10.09
C VAL A 225 -12.51 5.31 -10.26
N VAL A 226 -13.49 5.35 -11.19
CA VAL A 226 -14.30 6.54 -11.42
C VAL A 226 -15.68 6.34 -10.77
N VAL A 227 -16.14 7.34 -10.01
CA VAL A 227 -17.46 7.37 -9.39
C VAL A 227 -18.39 8.25 -10.24
N PRO A 228 -19.42 7.67 -10.86
CA PRO A 228 -20.39 8.44 -11.65
C PRO A 228 -21.27 9.31 -10.74
N ASN A 229 -21.80 10.41 -11.30
CA ASN A 229 -22.65 11.38 -10.61
C ASN A 229 -21.97 11.97 -9.35
N ALA A 230 -20.69 12.21 -9.43
CA ALA A 230 -19.89 12.90 -8.43
C ALA A 230 -18.85 13.79 -9.10
N ALA A 231 -18.68 14.99 -8.56
CA ALA A 231 -17.57 15.86 -8.89
C ALA A 231 -16.46 15.72 -7.85
N HIS A 232 -16.03 16.81 -7.22
CA HIS A 232 -14.92 16.82 -6.28
C HIS A 232 -15.30 16.34 -4.87
N LEU A 233 -16.53 16.65 -4.41
CA LEU A 233 -17.00 16.34 -3.05
C LEU A 233 -17.58 14.91 -2.91
N ILE A 234 -16.87 13.92 -3.43
CA ILE A 234 -17.30 12.51 -3.47
C ILE A 234 -17.80 11.99 -2.11
N PRO A 235 -17.16 12.29 -0.94
CA PRO A 235 -17.63 11.80 0.35
C PRO A 235 -19.07 12.22 0.70
N GLN A 236 -19.49 13.39 0.25
CA GLN A 236 -20.82 13.92 0.48
C GLN A 236 -21.80 13.54 -0.64
N GLU A 237 -21.32 13.43 -1.89
CA GLU A 237 -22.17 13.14 -3.07
C GLU A 237 -22.51 11.67 -3.19
N GLN A 238 -21.54 10.76 -2.95
CA GLN A 238 -21.66 9.32 -3.17
C GLN A 238 -21.14 8.49 -1.99
N PRO A 239 -21.58 8.75 -0.75
CA PRO A 239 -21.02 8.11 0.46
C PRO A 239 -21.20 6.58 0.47
N ASP A 240 -22.31 6.05 -0.11
CA ASP A 240 -22.54 4.60 -0.18
C ASP A 240 -21.54 3.91 -1.10
N ARG A 241 -21.31 4.50 -2.28
CA ARG A 241 -20.36 3.95 -3.25
C ARG A 241 -18.94 4.04 -2.73
N LEU A 242 -18.59 5.17 -2.11
CA LEU A 242 -17.26 5.39 -1.53
C LEU A 242 -16.97 4.41 -0.39
N ALA A 243 -17.93 4.21 0.52
CA ALA A 243 -17.80 3.23 1.61
C ALA A 243 -17.60 1.81 1.07
N GLY A 244 -18.36 1.39 0.06
CA GLY A 244 -18.20 0.09 -0.59
C GLY A 244 -16.81 -0.10 -1.17
N LEU A 245 -16.28 0.89 -1.90
CA LEU A 245 -14.92 0.85 -2.46
C LEU A 245 -13.83 0.77 -1.37
N ILE A 246 -14.01 1.50 -0.26
CA ILE A 246 -13.08 1.44 0.88
C ILE A 246 -13.12 0.04 1.51
N LEU A 247 -14.29 -0.58 1.69
CA LEU A 247 -14.40 -1.93 2.26
C LEU A 247 -13.76 -2.99 1.35
N GLU A 248 -14.01 -2.95 0.04
CA GLU A 248 -13.35 -3.82 -0.93
C GLU A 248 -11.82 -3.71 -0.85
N PHE A 249 -11.32 -2.49 -0.71
CA PHE A 249 -9.88 -2.24 -0.55
C PHE A 249 -9.34 -2.73 0.80
N VAL A 250 -10.09 -2.51 1.89
CA VAL A 250 -9.75 -3.01 3.24
C VAL A 250 -9.64 -4.53 3.25
N GLU A 251 -10.58 -5.24 2.63
CA GLU A 251 -10.54 -6.71 2.51
C GLU A 251 -9.29 -7.15 1.74
N LYS A 252 -9.03 -6.53 0.59
CA LYS A 252 -7.86 -6.82 -0.26
C LYS A 252 -6.54 -6.67 0.52
N VAL A 253 -6.30 -5.53 1.20
CA VAL A 253 -5.04 -5.28 1.91
C VAL A 253 -4.99 -6.01 3.26
N GLY A 254 -6.13 -6.24 3.88
CA GLY A 254 -6.25 -6.96 5.13
C GLY A 254 -5.84 -8.43 5.04
N SER A 255 -6.04 -9.05 3.88
CA SER A 255 -5.69 -10.46 3.63
C SER A 255 -4.18 -10.72 3.65
N VAL A 256 -3.36 -9.70 3.38
CA VAL A 256 -1.89 -9.78 3.38
C VAL A 256 -1.24 -9.11 4.58
N ALA A 257 -2.03 -8.62 5.55
CA ALA A 257 -1.51 -7.90 6.70
C ALA A 257 -0.66 -8.78 7.61
N LEU A 258 0.48 -8.24 8.07
CA LEU A 258 1.32 -8.90 9.05
C LEU A 258 0.64 -8.95 10.43
N PRO A 259 0.91 -9.98 11.25
CA PRO A 259 0.35 -10.06 12.61
C PRO A 259 0.77 -8.86 13.48
N PRO A 260 -0.13 -8.35 14.35
CA PRO A 260 0.18 -7.20 15.20
C PRO A 260 1.46 -7.32 16.03
N PRO A 261 1.80 -8.48 16.67
CA PRO A 261 3.05 -8.60 17.39
C PRO A 261 4.30 -8.38 16.53
N PHE A 262 4.26 -8.82 15.27
CA PHE A 262 5.36 -8.62 14.33
C PHE A 262 5.48 -7.14 13.93
N VAL A 263 4.36 -6.48 13.65
CA VAL A 263 4.32 -5.04 13.32
C VAL A 263 4.82 -4.21 14.50
N ASN A 264 4.40 -4.54 15.73
CA ASN A 264 4.86 -3.84 16.93
C ASN A 264 6.38 -4.00 17.14
N LEU A 265 6.93 -5.20 16.87
CA LEU A 265 8.37 -5.40 16.91
C LEU A 265 9.07 -4.57 15.83
N MET A 266 8.55 -4.55 14.60
CA MET A 266 9.07 -3.68 13.53
C MET A 266 9.05 -2.20 13.92
N ALA A 267 8.02 -1.75 14.64
CA ALA A 267 7.89 -0.35 15.07
C ALA A 267 8.80 0.02 16.24
N SER A 268 9.37 -0.96 16.94
CA SER A 268 10.19 -0.74 18.14
C SER A 268 11.54 -0.10 17.83
N ASP A 269 12.21 0.41 18.87
CA ASP A 269 13.58 0.95 18.84
C ASP A 269 14.67 -0.10 18.56
N ARG A 270 14.28 -1.38 18.49
CA ARG A 270 15.16 -2.50 18.14
C ARG A 270 15.34 -2.68 16.64
N VAL A 271 14.59 -1.97 15.82
CA VAL A 271 14.62 -2.09 14.34
C VAL A 271 14.93 -0.73 13.74
N SER A 272 15.95 -0.66 12.89
CA SER A 272 16.32 0.58 12.19
C SER A 272 15.36 0.90 11.03
N ASP A 273 15.26 2.18 10.65
CA ASP A 273 14.48 2.63 9.50
C ASP A 273 14.91 1.90 8.22
N ARG A 274 16.21 1.70 8.04
CA ARG A 274 16.74 0.93 6.92
C ARG A 274 16.21 -0.51 6.90
N THR A 275 16.15 -1.16 8.05
CA THR A 275 15.62 -2.53 8.17
C THR A 275 14.12 -2.54 7.90
N ARG A 276 13.36 -1.59 8.48
CA ARG A 276 11.92 -1.43 8.21
C ARG A 276 11.63 -1.25 6.73
N ARG A 277 12.35 -0.35 6.05
CA ARG A 277 12.22 -0.14 4.60
C ARG A 277 12.43 -1.45 3.83
N ALA A 278 13.51 -2.16 4.11
CA ALA A 278 13.80 -3.44 3.45
C ALA A 278 12.72 -4.49 3.70
N MET A 279 12.11 -4.49 4.90
CA MET A 279 11.01 -5.38 5.26
C MET A 279 9.73 -5.02 4.48
N LEU A 280 9.39 -3.74 4.38
CA LEU A 280 8.23 -3.26 3.61
C LEU A 280 8.40 -3.57 2.11
N ASP A 281 9.58 -3.34 1.54
CA ASP A 281 9.87 -3.69 0.16
C ASP A 281 9.71 -5.19 -0.13
N ARG A 282 10.14 -6.03 0.79
CA ARG A 282 9.95 -7.48 0.69
C ARG A 282 8.49 -7.88 0.88
N HIS A 283 7.78 -7.23 1.78
CA HIS A 283 6.38 -7.55 2.07
C HIS A 283 5.48 -7.24 0.88
N PHE A 284 5.52 -6.02 0.37
CA PHE A 284 4.66 -5.59 -0.74
C PHE A 284 5.14 -6.07 -2.12
N GLY A 285 6.41 -6.45 -2.25
CA GLY A 285 6.97 -7.02 -3.48
C GLY A 285 7.04 -6.05 -4.68
N PRO A 286 7.29 -6.58 -5.88
CA PRO A 286 7.33 -5.80 -7.12
C PRO A 286 5.92 -5.37 -7.55
N ALA A 287 5.86 -4.31 -8.40
CA ALA A 287 4.59 -3.91 -9.00
C ALA A 287 4.03 -5.01 -9.91
N PRO A 288 2.70 -5.20 -9.96
CA PRO A 288 2.08 -6.12 -10.91
C PRO A 288 2.40 -5.79 -12.38
N ALA A 289 2.63 -4.51 -12.68
CA ALA A 289 3.02 -4.02 -14.02
C ALA A 289 4.51 -4.20 -14.34
N ASP A 290 5.34 -4.59 -13.37
CA ASP A 290 6.75 -4.91 -13.64
C ASP A 290 6.81 -6.13 -14.54
N GLY A 291 7.33 -5.93 -15.76
CA GLY A 291 7.37 -6.99 -16.76
C GLY A 291 8.24 -8.16 -16.35
N GLY A 292 7.69 -9.39 -16.46
CA GLY A 292 8.44 -10.62 -16.35
C GLY A 292 8.93 -11.13 -17.69
N VAL A 293 9.61 -12.27 -17.69
CA VAL A 293 10.10 -12.98 -18.88
C VAL A 293 9.25 -14.21 -19.21
N LEU A 294 8.36 -14.63 -18.29
CA LEU A 294 7.53 -15.81 -18.43
C LEU A 294 6.19 -15.48 -19.09
N ASN A 295 5.73 -16.35 -19.97
CA ASN A 295 4.39 -16.26 -20.55
C ASN A 295 3.32 -16.81 -19.57
N PRO A 296 2.02 -16.61 -19.85
CA PRO A 296 0.94 -17.08 -18.93
C PRO A 296 0.99 -18.57 -18.61
N THR A 297 1.30 -19.44 -19.59
CA THR A 297 1.40 -20.88 -19.38
C THR A 297 2.56 -21.23 -18.46
N GLN A 298 3.72 -20.62 -18.68
CA GLN A 298 4.91 -20.80 -17.85
C GLN A 298 4.65 -20.34 -16.40
N ARG A 299 3.96 -19.22 -16.20
CA ARG A 299 3.56 -18.77 -14.87
C ARG A 299 2.61 -19.73 -14.17
N ALA A 300 1.60 -20.24 -14.88
CA ALA A 300 0.68 -21.23 -14.32
C ALA A 300 1.39 -22.51 -13.88
N VAL A 301 2.33 -23.00 -14.69
CA VAL A 301 3.15 -24.18 -14.33
C VAL A 301 4.02 -23.88 -13.10
N LEU A 302 4.70 -22.73 -13.07
CA LEU A 302 5.55 -22.34 -11.95
C LEU A 302 4.77 -22.18 -10.64
N SER A 303 3.60 -21.52 -10.69
CA SER A 303 2.72 -21.38 -9.52
C SER A 303 2.31 -22.75 -8.96
N ALA A 304 1.92 -23.68 -9.84
CA ALA A 304 1.58 -25.05 -9.43
C ALA A 304 2.78 -25.80 -8.85
N MET A 305 4.00 -25.62 -9.39
CA MET A 305 5.23 -26.18 -8.82
C MET A 305 5.50 -25.62 -7.42
N ILE A 306 5.43 -24.32 -7.24
CA ILE A 306 5.65 -23.63 -5.96
C ILE A 306 4.68 -24.15 -4.90
N ALA A 307 3.41 -24.32 -5.25
CA ALA A 307 2.39 -24.92 -4.36
C ALA A 307 2.72 -26.34 -3.90
N ARG A 308 3.58 -27.07 -4.62
CA ARG A 308 4.03 -28.42 -4.24
C ARG A 308 5.39 -28.43 -3.54
N ILE A 309 6.24 -27.45 -3.83
CA ILE A 309 7.60 -27.35 -3.29
C ILE A 309 7.60 -26.78 -1.87
N LEU A 310 6.77 -25.75 -1.64
CA LEU A 310 6.76 -25.03 -0.36
C LEU A 310 5.67 -25.56 0.57
N PRO A 311 5.88 -25.47 1.90
CA PRO A 311 4.84 -25.79 2.86
C PRO A 311 3.70 -24.76 2.81
N ASP A 312 2.55 -25.12 3.40
CA ASP A 312 1.38 -24.25 3.49
C ASP A 312 1.73 -22.89 4.12
N GLY A 313 1.16 -21.81 3.57
CA GLY A 313 1.32 -20.43 4.09
C GLY A 313 2.04 -19.47 3.14
N GLY A 314 2.45 -19.90 1.95
CA GLY A 314 2.88 -18.99 0.87
C GLY A 314 1.79 -18.82 -0.19
N ASP A 315 1.67 -17.63 -0.79
CA ASP A 315 0.86 -17.41 -1.99
C ASP A 315 1.70 -17.80 -3.23
N PRO A 316 1.40 -18.92 -3.92
CA PRO A 316 2.18 -19.36 -5.06
C PRO A 316 2.17 -18.38 -6.24
N ASP A 317 1.08 -17.62 -6.42
CA ASP A 317 0.97 -16.65 -7.50
C ASP A 317 1.82 -15.41 -7.21
N ASP A 318 1.83 -14.90 -5.97
CA ASP A 318 2.72 -13.82 -5.54
C ASP A 318 4.20 -14.22 -5.67
N LEU A 319 4.55 -15.42 -5.21
CA LEU A 319 5.92 -15.93 -5.33
C LEU A 319 6.35 -16.12 -6.80
N THR A 320 5.44 -16.59 -7.64
CA THR A 320 5.66 -16.70 -9.09
C THR A 320 5.93 -15.33 -9.72
N GLN A 321 5.13 -14.33 -9.38
CA GLN A 321 5.32 -12.97 -9.85
C GLN A 321 6.69 -12.40 -9.43
N ARG A 322 7.07 -12.59 -8.18
CA ARG A 322 8.37 -12.12 -7.65
C ARG A 322 9.54 -12.78 -8.34
N LEU A 323 9.47 -14.08 -8.57
CA LEU A 323 10.51 -14.84 -9.31
C LEU A 323 10.59 -14.40 -10.76
N ASP A 324 9.45 -14.21 -11.43
CA ASP A 324 9.41 -13.78 -12.83
C ASP A 324 10.04 -12.39 -13.01
N VAL A 325 9.74 -11.45 -12.11
CA VAL A 325 10.37 -10.11 -12.11
C VAL A 325 11.86 -10.20 -11.77
N ALA A 326 12.26 -11.05 -10.81
CA ALA A 326 13.67 -11.26 -10.48
C ALA A 326 14.47 -11.80 -11.66
N LEU A 327 13.91 -12.77 -12.40
CA LEU A 327 14.49 -13.29 -13.64
C LEU A 327 14.65 -12.21 -14.72
N ALA A 328 13.62 -11.35 -14.89
CA ALA A 328 13.67 -10.25 -15.83
C ALA A 328 14.79 -9.23 -15.52
N ARG A 329 15.05 -9.02 -14.23
CA ARG A 329 16.08 -8.09 -13.73
C ARG A 329 17.47 -8.72 -13.58
N GLY A 330 17.60 -10.03 -13.82
CA GLY A 330 18.84 -10.76 -13.56
C GLY A 330 19.23 -10.78 -12.07
N GLN A 331 18.26 -10.77 -11.18
CA GLN A 331 18.43 -10.75 -9.73
C GLN A 331 18.36 -12.17 -9.14
N GLY A 332 19.33 -13.02 -9.48
CA GLY A 332 19.54 -14.33 -8.85
C GLY A 332 20.46 -14.24 -7.63
N ASP A 333 20.81 -15.40 -7.08
CA ASP A 333 21.80 -15.52 -5.98
C ASP A 333 23.26 -15.36 -6.46
N GLY A 334 23.45 -15.17 -7.76
CA GLY A 334 24.77 -15.06 -8.40
C GLY A 334 25.44 -16.39 -8.71
N TRP A 335 24.76 -17.51 -8.47
CA TRP A 335 25.25 -18.86 -8.73
C TRP A 335 24.41 -19.56 -9.82
N ARG A 336 25.01 -20.39 -10.63
CA ARG A 336 24.35 -21.16 -11.68
C ARG A 336 25.12 -22.44 -11.99
N PHE A 337 24.42 -23.52 -12.27
CA PHE A 337 25.01 -24.72 -12.80
C PHE A 337 25.63 -24.45 -14.18
N ALA A 338 26.88 -24.87 -14.39
CA ALA A 338 27.64 -24.58 -15.62
C ALA A 338 26.99 -25.18 -16.89
N ASP A 339 26.24 -26.25 -16.73
CA ASP A 339 25.55 -26.97 -17.82
C ASP A 339 24.19 -26.39 -18.18
N LEU A 340 23.71 -25.36 -17.45
CA LEU A 340 22.48 -24.66 -17.77
C LEU A 340 22.73 -23.38 -18.58
N PRO A 341 21.81 -22.99 -19.48
CA PRO A 341 21.81 -21.68 -20.10
C PRO A 341 21.61 -20.56 -19.05
N SER A 342 21.50 -19.29 -19.49
CA SER A 342 21.17 -18.19 -18.58
C SER A 342 19.88 -18.46 -17.81
N ASP A 343 19.77 -17.96 -16.58
CA ASP A 343 18.64 -18.29 -15.67
C ASP A 343 17.28 -18.09 -16.34
N ALA A 344 17.02 -16.91 -16.92
CA ALA A 344 15.77 -16.65 -17.63
C ALA A 344 15.51 -17.63 -18.80
N GLU A 345 16.55 -18.10 -19.47
CA GLU A 345 16.42 -19.09 -20.54
C GLU A 345 16.23 -20.51 -20.00
N ALA A 346 16.96 -20.89 -18.97
CA ALA A 346 16.80 -22.19 -18.29
C ALA A 346 15.38 -22.34 -17.74
N TRP A 347 14.89 -21.31 -17.07
CA TRP A 347 13.54 -21.31 -16.49
C TRP A 347 12.46 -21.41 -17.57
N ARG A 348 12.54 -20.61 -18.65
CA ARG A 348 11.58 -20.73 -19.76
C ARG A 348 11.60 -22.11 -20.39
N ARG A 349 12.80 -22.68 -20.66
CA ARG A 349 12.93 -23.99 -21.29
C ARG A 349 12.39 -25.12 -20.39
N GLY A 350 12.71 -25.10 -19.10
CA GLY A 350 12.22 -26.11 -18.13
C GLY A 350 10.71 -26.06 -17.95
N LEU A 351 10.13 -24.87 -17.83
CA LEU A 351 8.67 -24.71 -17.73
C LEU A 351 7.95 -25.12 -19.03
N ASP A 352 8.51 -24.77 -20.20
CA ASP A 352 7.98 -25.20 -21.50
C ASP A 352 8.06 -26.73 -21.66
N GLU A 353 9.09 -27.36 -21.12
CA GLU A 353 9.26 -28.82 -21.15
C GLU A 353 8.17 -29.52 -20.35
N ILE A 354 7.86 -29.01 -19.13
CA ILE A 354 6.74 -29.54 -18.32
C ILE A 354 5.42 -29.30 -19.06
N ALA A 355 5.16 -28.09 -19.58
CA ALA A 355 3.94 -27.80 -20.31
C ALA A 355 3.75 -28.65 -21.57
N ALA A 356 4.82 -29.05 -22.25
CA ALA A 356 4.75 -29.89 -23.41
C ALA A 356 4.50 -31.38 -23.08
N THR A 357 5.12 -31.88 -22.01
CA THR A 357 5.05 -33.30 -21.61
C THR A 357 3.85 -33.60 -20.72
N ALA A 358 3.40 -32.63 -19.90
CA ALA A 358 2.22 -32.68 -19.06
C ALA A 358 1.35 -31.42 -19.30
N PRO A 359 0.61 -31.31 -20.41
CA PRO A 359 -0.09 -30.06 -20.82
C PRO A 359 -1.06 -29.49 -19.78
N GLU A 360 -1.60 -30.36 -18.90
CA GLU A 360 -2.54 -29.97 -17.84
C GLU A 360 -1.88 -29.89 -16.45
N PHE A 361 -0.55 -29.83 -16.38
CA PHE A 361 0.19 -29.88 -15.12
C PHE A 361 -0.37 -28.93 -14.06
N ALA A 362 -0.67 -27.69 -14.43
CA ALA A 362 -1.19 -26.68 -13.51
C ALA A 362 -2.54 -27.03 -12.87
N THR A 363 -3.31 -27.93 -13.51
CA THR A 363 -4.66 -28.36 -13.06
C THR A 363 -4.72 -29.83 -12.63
N LEU A 364 -3.60 -30.54 -12.68
CA LEU A 364 -3.54 -31.93 -12.19
C LEU A 364 -3.81 -31.98 -10.68
N ALA A 365 -4.33 -33.13 -10.23
CA ALA A 365 -4.41 -33.42 -8.81
C ALA A 365 -3.00 -33.38 -8.16
N PRO A 366 -2.87 -32.93 -6.89
CA PRO A 366 -1.58 -32.75 -6.20
C PRO A 366 -0.65 -33.97 -6.30
N ASP A 367 -1.16 -35.17 -6.06
CA ASP A 367 -0.35 -36.42 -6.16
C ASP A 367 0.25 -36.62 -7.55
N ARG A 368 -0.45 -36.21 -8.60
CA ARG A 368 0.05 -36.31 -9.97
C ARG A 368 1.09 -35.23 -10.29
N GLN A 369 0.94 -34.05 -9.74
CA GLN A 369 1.97 -33.02 -9.81
C GLN A 369 3.24 -33.51 -9.12
N ASP A 370 3.11 -34.11 -7.92
CA ASP A 370 4.22 -34.66 -7.16
C ASP A 370 4.94 -35.81 -7.93
N ASP A 371 4.20 -36.66 -8.65
CA ASP A 371 4.80 -37.71 -9.49
C ASP A 371 5.67 -37.12 -10.60
N VAL A 372 5.16 -36.06 -11.28
CA VAL A 372 5.93 -35.36 -12.33
C VAL A 372 7.21 -34.74 -11.75
N LEU A 373 7.10 -34.01 -10.63
CA LEU A 373 8.24 -33.35 -9.98
C LEU A 373 9.26 -34.35 -9.47
N ARG A 374 8.82 -35.50 -8.96
CA ARG A 374 9.69 -36.57 -8.53
C ARG A 374 10.48 -37.19 -9.68
N THR A 375 9.84 -37.43 -10.83
CA THR A 375 10.50 -37.89 -12.07
C THR A 375 11.62 -36.92 -12.48
N ILE A 376 11.38 -35.62 -12.43
CA ILE A 376 12.40 -34.60 -12.73
C ILE A 376 13.56 -34.69 -11.70
N SER A 377 13.23 -34.71 -10.41
CA SER A 377 14.23 -34.71 -9.33
C SER A 377 15.14 -35.95 -9.34
N GLN A 378 14.66 -37.06 -9.86
CA GLN A 378 15.40 -38.33 -9.98
C GLN A 378 16.23 -38.39 -11.28
N GLY A 379 16.12 -37.40 -12.18
CA GLY A 379 16.80 -37.44 -13.48
C GLY A 379 16.19 -38.44 -14.47
N GLU A 380 14.93 -38.84 -14.25
CA GLU A 380 14.21 -39.82 -15.05
C GLU A 380 13.32 -39.17 -16.13
N TRP A 381 13.57 -37.89 -16.44
CA TRP A 381 12.80 -37.13 -17.43
C TRP A 381 13.01 -37.71 -18.84
N ALA A 382 11.92 -37.87 -19.60
CA ALA A 382 11.98 -38.48 -20.92
C ALA A 382 12.64 -37.56 -21.97
N GLU A 383 13.47 -38.13 -22.81
CA GLU A 383 14.11 -37.44 -23.95
C GLU A 383 13.49 -37.89 -25.29
N PRO A 384 13.57 -37.06 -26.36
CA PRO A 384 14.28 -35.80 -26.50
C PRO A 384 13.43 -34.62 -26.05
N GLY A 385 14.01 -33.74 -25.20
CA GLY A 385 13.42 -32.51 -24.71
C GLY A 385 14.25 -31.27 -25.07
N ARG A 386 13.78 -30.09 -24.65
CA ARG A 386 14.50 -28.81 -24.76
C ARG A 386 15.71 -28.74 -23.83
N LEU A 387 15.65 -29.52 -22.75
CA LEU A 387 16.73 -29.78 -21.80
C LEU A 387 16.94 -31.29 -21.71
N SER A 388 18.16 -31.72 -21.47
CA SER A 388 18.43 -33.14 -21.15
C SER A 388 17.87 -33.52 -19.78
N ALA A 389 17.73 -34.80 -19.47
CA ALA A 389 17.26 -35.26 -18.15
C ALA A 389 18.12 -34.69 -17.01
N ASP A 390 19.45 -34.68 -17.16
CA ASP A 390 20.36 -34.09 -16.17
C ASP A 390 20.15 -32.57 -16.03
N ALA A 391 19.99 -31.85 -17.15
CA ALA A 391 19.73 -30.42 -17.14
C ALA A 391 18.37 -30.10 -16.50
N MET A 392 17.32 -30.87 -16.75
CA MET A 392 16.03 -30.75 -16.08
C MET A 392 16.14 -30.95 -14.56
N ARG A 393 16.90 -31.93 -14.10
CA ARG A 393 17.17 -32.20 -12.70
C ARG A 393 17.88 -31.01 -12.03
N LEU A 394 18.95 -30.50 -12.65
CA LEU A 394 19.71 -29.35 -12.16
C LEU A 394 18.86 -28.06 -12.16
N TRP A 395 18.08 -27.83 -13.20
CA TRP A 395 17.13 -26.71 -13.25
C TRP A 395 16.07 -26.80 -12.14
N PHE A 396 15.53 -28.01 -11.88
CA PHE A 396 14.55 -28.18 -10.82
C PHE A 396 15.15 -27.93 -9.42
N GLU A 397 16.39 -28.33 -9.20
CA GLU A 397 17.14 -28.02 -7.98
C GLU A 397 17.30 -26.51 -7.77
N ASP A 398 17.58 -25.76 -8.85
CA ASP A 398 17.62 -24.30 -8.87
C ASP A 398 16.25 -23.70 -8.53
N VAL A 399 15.17 -24.17 -9.16
CA VAL A 399 13.80 -23.73 -8.85
C VAL A 399 13.45 -23.92 -7.37
N VAL A 400 13.77 -25.09 -6.81
CA VAL A 400 13.52 -25.39 -5.39
C VAL A 400 14.31 -24.44 -4.50
N SER A 401 15.58 -24.20 -4.81
CA SER A 401 16.46 -23.31 -4.05
C SER A 401 15.95 -21.88 -4.06
N GLU A 402 15.65 -21.34 -5.25
CA GLU A 402 15.18 -19.96 -5.42
C GLU A 402 13.80 -19.74 -4.80
N ALA A 403 12.85 -20.67 -4.96
CA ALA A 403 11.54 -20.59 -4.34
C ALA A 403 11.64 -20.61 -2.80
N ALA A 404 12.45 -21.50 -2.23
CA ALA A 404 12.67 -21.58 -0.79
C ALA A 404 13.37 -20.32 -0.26
N ARG A 405 14.42 -19.83 -0.95
CA ARG A 405 15.15 -18.62 -0.58
C ARG A 405 14.22 -17.38 -0.56
N LEU A 406 13.40 -17.25 -1.61
CA LEU A 406 12.44 -16.15 -1.70
C LEU A 406 11.41 -16.23 -0.57
N TRP A 407 10.75 -17.38 -0.39
CA TRP A 407 9.76 -17.60 0.65
C TRP A 407 10.31 -17.32 2.05
N MET A 408 11.52 -17.84 2.36
CA MET A 408 12.20 -17.60 3.63
C MET A 408 12.67 -16.14 3.82
N SER A 409 12.68 -15.31 2.78
CA SER A 409 13.04 -13.91 2.87
C SER A 409 11.85 -12.99 3.20
N LEU A 410 10.62 -13.51 3.14
CA LEU A 410 9.41 -12.71 3.31
C LEU A 410 9.10 -12.44 4.79
N PRO A 411 8.70 -11.20 5.14
CA PRO A 411 8.24 -10.85 6.49
C PRO A 411 7.08 -11.71 6.98
N ALA A 412 6.15 -12.10 6.09
CA ALA A 412 5.04 -12.99 6.42
C ALA A 412 5.54 -14.36 6.89
N THR A 413 6.53 -14.95 6.21
CA THR A 413 7.15 -16.19 6.61
C THR A 413 7.87 -16.04 7.95
N TRP A 414 8.59 -14.94 8.16
CA TRP A 414 9.26 -14.68 9.43
C TRP A 414 8.27 -14.55 10.59
N ALA A 415 7.15 -13.88 10.36
CA ALA A 415 6.07 -13.80 11.36
C ALA A 415 5.51 -15.19 11.70
N GLN A 416 5.27 -16.03 10.68
CA GLN A 416 4.74 -17.39 10.85
C GLN A 416 5.67 -18.29 11.67
N ILE A 417 7.00 -18.24 11.41
CA ILE A 417 7.99 -19.08 12.11
C ILE A 417 8.52 -18.43 13.40
N GLY A 418 8.03 -17.25 13.78
CA GLY A 418 8.50 -16.52 14.96
C GLY A 418 9.94 -16.03 14.86
N TYR A 419 10.45 -15.75 13.64
CA TYR A 419 11.80 -15.24 13.45
C TYR A 419 11.87 -13.74 13.77
N ASP A 420 12.69 -13.39 14.75
CA ASP A 420 12.91 -12.04 15.26
C ASP A 420 14.37 -11.55 15.15
N GLY A 421 15.20 -12.30 14.43
CA GLY A 421 16.64 -12.02 14.27
C GLY A 421 16.98 -10.67 13.60
N PHE A 422 15.99 -9.95 13.06
CA PHE A 422 16.13 -8.60 12.53
C PHE A 422 16.08 -7.51 13.61
N ALA A 423 15.60 -7.82 14.82
CA ALA A 423 15.39 -6.88 15.93
C ALA A 423 16.63 -6.77 16.84
N THR A 424 17.79 -6.50 16.26
CA THR A 424 19.10 -6.52 16.97
C THR A 424 19.64 -5.15 17.32
N GLY A 425 18.96 -4.06 16.94
CA GLY A 425 19.34 -2.69 17.26
C GLY A 425 18.72 -1.67 16.32
N GLY A 426 18.50 -0.46 16.85
CA GLY A 426 17.98 0.68 16.11
C GLY A 426 19.06 1.44 15.31
N GLU A 427 18.77 2.72 14.97
CA GLU A 427 19.61 3.55 14.09
C GLU A 427 21.04 3.78 14.60
N SER A 428 21.21 3.98 15.89
CA SER A 428 22.47 4.43 16.46
C SER A 428 23.20 3.38 17.32
N ARG A 429 22.58 2.23 17.57
CA ARG A 429 23.10 1.25 18.52
C ARG A 429 22.70 -0.17 18.16
N PHE A 430 23.70 -1.04 18.00
CA PHE A 430 23.50 -2.48 18.05
C PHE A 430 23.18 -2.88 19.50
N GLN A 431 22.01 -3.48 19.72
CA GLN A 431 21.53 -3.87 21.05
C GLN A 431 21.80 -5.37 21.33
N GLY A 432 21.80 -6.21 20.29
CA GLY A 432 22.03 -7.64 20.41
C GLY A 432 20.94 -8.37 21.19
N TYR A 433 21.31 -9.49 21.77
CA TYR A 433 20.46 -10.36 22.62
C TYR A 433 21.02 -10.37 24.04
N ASP A 434 20.13 -10.32 25.03
CA ASP A 434 20.48 -10.34 26.46
C ASP A 434 20.34 -11.76 27.06
N GLN A 435 19.47 -12.59 26.45
CA GLN A 435 19.22 -13.95 26.92
C GLN A 435 20.05 -14.97 26.15
N THR A 436 21.05 -15.55 26.80
CA THR A 436 22.00 -16.50 26.17
C THR A 436 21.78 -17.96 26.56
N ALA A 437 20.91 -18.26 27.54
CA ALA A 437 20.61 -19.61 27.95
C ALA A 437 19.51 -20.24 27.05
N ALA A 438 19.59 -21.55 26.79
CA ALA A 438 18.74 -22.25 25.85
C ALA A 438 17.23 -22.21 26.21
N ASP A 439 16.89 -22.05 27.48
CA ASP A 439 15.53 -21.99 28.01
C ASP A 439 15.05 -20.56 28.30
N ARG A 440 15.82 -19.57 27.91
CA ARG A 440 15.50 -18.16 28.08
C ARG A 440 15.10 -17.54 26.75
N THR A 441 14.08 -16.69 26.80
CA THR A 441 13.60 -15.93 25.63
C THR A 441 13.67 -14.45 25.91
N GLU A 442 13.96 -13.67 24.88
CA GLU A 442 13.89 -12.21 24.96
C GLU A 442 12.46 -11.74 25.25
N PRO A 443 12.26 -10.64 26.01
CA PRO A 443 10.93 -10.13 26.33
C PRO A 443 10.15 -9.66 25.08
N TRP A 444 10.84 -9.38 23.98
CA TRP A 444 10.29 -8.92 22.70
C TRP A 444 10.13 -10.04 21.67
N ARG A 445 10.41 -11.30 22.05
CA ARG A 445 10.30 -12.44 21.14
C ARG A 445 8.89 -12.61 20.60
N LEU A 446 8.82 -12.85 19.28
CA LEU A 446 7.56 -13.15 18.61
C LEU A 446 6.99 -14.49 19.08
N PRO A 447 5.66 -14.58 19.31
CA PRO A 447 5.01 -15.87 19.52
C PRO A 447 5.10 -16.68 18.21
N MET A 448 5.43 -17.97 18.32
CA MET A 448 5.28 -18.89 17.19
C MET A 448 3.80 -19.25 17.05
N GLU A 449 3.17 -18.89 15.94
CA GLU A 449 1.83 -19.34 15.62
C GLU A 449 1.90 -20.79 15.12
N GLY A 450 1.27 -21.71 15.84
CA GLY A 450 0.94 -23.05 15.31
C GLY A 450 1.93 -24.18 15.56
N VAL A 451 2.81 -24.12 16.57
CA VAL A 451 3.49 -25.33 17.10
C VAL A 451 2.77 -25.74 18.36
N GLY A 452 1.66 -26.45 18.21
CA GLY A 452 0.89 -27.13 19.24
C GLY A 452 0.69 -28.57 18.82
#